data_4dc666cad76c85efcb8ae0b0ef1efcc3
#
_entry.id   4dc666cad76c85efcb8ae0b0ef1efcc3
#
_cell.length_a   1.000
_cell.length_b   1.000
_cell.length_c   1.000
_cell.angle_alpha   90.00
_cell.angle_beta   90.00
_cell.angle_gamma   90.00
#
_symmetry.space_group_name_H-M   'P 1'
#
loop_
_entity.id
_entity.type
_entity.pdbx_description
1 polymer ?
#
loop_
_entity_poly.entity_id
_entity_poly.type
_entity_poly.pdbx_seq_one_letter_code
_entity_poly.pdbx_strand_id
1 'polypeptide(L)'
;EWNWALIGMKNRERLEIAEYAGALGLEHRRINTAASTGRAAAFNQLYPKPFADKINRAADEAQLPQNLVFGLIRQESRFISLALSSAGARGLMQVMPSTARWVAKQTGLKGYNNSKISDIDTNLFLGTQYLRLVRENVSPNVTLATASYNAGPSKAAAWRSTLTKEVEGALFAETIPYSETRDYVMRVTANTVQYSRYTNDPIHLTDLLGRIEPVPLSGNIIP
;
A
#
# COMPACT_ATOMS: atom_id res chain seq x y z
N GLU A 1 -15.84 19.97 8.16
CA GLU A 1 -16.05 20.18 9.62
C GLU A 1 -14.83 19.76 10.45
N TRP A 2 -14.26 18.54 10.32
CA TRP A 2 -13.12 18.11 11.13
C TRP A 2 -11.92 19.05 11.09
N ASN A 3 -11.47 19.42 9.90
CA ASN A 3 -10.32 20.33 9.74
C ASN A 3 -10.62 21.75 10.27
N TRP A 4 -11.87 22.18 10.16
CA TRP A 4 -12.31 23.45 10.72
C TRP A 4 -12.24 23.45 12.25
N ALA A 5 -12.65 22.36 12.90
CA ALA A 5 -12.56 22.22 14.36
C ALA A 5 -11.11 22.28 14.89
N LEU A 6 -10.12 21.95 14.06
CA LEU A 6 -8.70 21.99 14.45
C LEU A 6 -8.06 23.39 14.34
N ILE A 7 -8.77 24.38 13.78
CA ILE A 7 -8.23 25.75 13.62
C ILE A 7 -8.00 26.38 14.98
N GLY A 8 -6.82 26.95 15.18
CA GLY A 8 -6.42 27.59 16.45
C GLY A 8 -5.96 26.65 17.56
N MET A 9 -6.13 25.32 17.40
CA MET A 9 -5.68 24.36 18.41
C MET A 9 -4.16 24.23 18.45
N LYS A 10 -3.62 24.12 19.68
CA LYS A 10 -2.21 23.83 19.92
C LYS A 10 -1.90 22.36 19.62
N ASN A 11 -0.62 22.03 19.40
CA ASN A 11 -0.19 20.67 19.09
C ASN A 11 -0.67 19.63 20.12
N ARG A 12 -0.65 19.94 21.41
CA ARG A 12 -1.14 19.04 22.46
C ARG A 12 -2.63 18.70 22.26
N GLU A 13 -3.47 19.69 22.04
CA GLU A 13 -4.91 19.51 21.83
C GLU A 13 -5.17 18.67 20.55
N ARG A 14 -4.41 18.93 19.48
CA ARG A 14 -4.49 18.13 18.24
C ARG A 14 -4.09 16.67 18.46
N LEU A 15 -3.08 16.40 19.29
CA LEU A 15 -2.68 15.03 19.60
C LEU A 15 -3.73 14.29 20.45
N GLU A 16 -4.38 14.98 21.39
CA GLU A 16 -5.50 14.43 22.16
C GLU A 16 -6.69 14.08 21.25
N ILE A 17 -7.01 14.96 20.28
CA ILE A 17 -8.04 14.70 19.26
C ILE A 17 -7.63 13.56 18.31
N ALA A 18 -6.36 13.44 17.97
CA ALA A 18 -5.88 12.32 17.18
C ALA A 18 -6.09 10.98 17.91
N GLU A 19 -5.80 10.92 19.20
CA GLU A 19 -6.08 9.72 20.03
C GLU A 19 -7.59 9.42 20.10
N TYR A 20 -8.41 10.44 20.30
CA TYR A 20 -9.86 10.29 20.29
C TYR A 20 -10.36 9.74 18.93
N ALA A 21 -9.83 10.24 17.81
CA ALA A 21 -10.16 9.71 16.48
C ALA A 21 -9.80 8.22 16.36
N GLY A 22 -8.62 7.82 16.86
CA GLY A 22 -8.20 6.41 16.90
C GLY A 22 -9.13 5.54 17.74
N ALA A 23 -9.56 6.01 18.92
CA ALA A 23 -10.53 5.31 19.76
C ALA A 23 -11.89 5.10 19.08
N LEU A 24 -12.25 5.97 18.14
CA LEU A 24 -13.45 5.85 17.31
C LEU A 24 -13.23 5.02 16.03
N GLY A 25 -12.04 4.44 15.81
CA GLY A 25 -11.70 3.73 14.56
C GLY A 25 -11.51 4.63 13.33
N LEU A 26 -11.39 5.95 13.53
CA LEU A 26 -11.20 6.93 12.47
C LEU A 26 -9.70 7.14 12.17
N GLU A 27 -8.99 6.07 11.80
CA GLU A 27 -7.53 6.06 11.68
C GLU A 27 -7.00 7.11 10.69
N HIS A 28 -7.69 7.36 9.60
CA HIS A 28 -7.32 8.41 8.65
C HIS A 28 -7.32 9.81 9.30
N ARG A 29 -8.26 10.07 10.22
CA ARG A 29 -8.32 11.32 11.00
C ARG A 29 -7.21 11.37 12.03
N ARG A 30 -6.97 10.26 12.74
CA ARG A 30 -5.84 10.10 13.67
C ARG A 30 -4.53 10.45 12.99
N ILE A 31 -4.21 9.77 11.88
CA ILE A 31 -2.97 9.96 11.13
C ILE A 31 -2.82 11.41 10.65
N ASN A 32 -3.85 11.98 10.03
CA ASN A 32 -3.77 13.33 9.46
C ASN A 32 -3.65 14.40 10.54
N THR A 33 -4.40 14.27 11.64
CA THR A 33 -4.36 15.21 12.76
C THR A 33 -3.01 15.15 13.47
N ALA A 34 -2.50 13.94 13.75
CA ALA A 34 -1.17 13.77 14.33
C ALA A 34 -0.07 14.33 13.42
N ALA A 35 -0.12 14.06 12.11
CA ALA A 35 0.85 14.57 11.15
C ALA A 35 0.89 16.11 11.08
N SER A 36 -0.24 16.79 11.33
CA SER A 36 -0.29 18.24 11.37
C SER A 36 0.50 18.88 12.51
N THR A 37 0.91 18.10 13.51
CA THR A 37 1.72 18.57 14.66
C THR A 37 3.23 18.42 14.42
N GLY A 38 3.63 17.89 13.28
CA GLY A 38 5.04 17.71 12.91
C GLY A 38 5.75 16.71 13.87
N ARG A 39 6.87 17.15 14.46
CA ARG A 39 7.69 16.30 15.34
C ARG A 39 7.06 15.99 16.71
N ALA A 40 5.95 16.62 17.07
CA ALA A 40 5.28 16.38 18.35
C ALA A 40 4.49 15.05 18.36
N ALA A 41 4.13 14.50 17.20
CA ALA A 41 3.37 13.27 17.09
C ALA A 41 4.18 12.05 17.52
N ALA A 42 3.56 11.16 18.29
CA ALA A 42 4.13 9.87 18.62
C ALA A 42 4.10 8.93 17.41
N PHE A 43 5.03 7.97 17.36
CA PHE A 43 5.17 7.06 16.24
C PHE A 43 3.89 6.25 15.96
N ASN A 44 3.26 5.72 17.00
CA ASN A 44 2.02 4.95 16.89
C ASN A 44 0.81 5.77 16.44
N GLN A 45 0.84 7.11 16.58
CA GLN A 45 -0.20 7.99 16.06
C GLN A 45 -0.06 8.17 14.54
N LEU A 46 1.17 8.19 14.03
CA LEU A 46 1.48 8.33 12.62
C LEU A 46 1.38 7.01 11.85
N TYR A 47 1.72 5.90 12.53
CA TYR A 47 1.78 4.56 11.95
C TYR A 47 0.98 3.55 12.79
N PRO A 48 -0.34 3.76 12.98
CA PRO A 48 -1.18 2.83 13.72
C PRO A 48 -1.26 1.47 13.01
N LYS A 49 -1.60 0.42 13.77
CA LYS A 49 -1.79 -0.95 13.26
C LYS A 49 -3.23 -1.43 13.49
N PRO A 50 -4.26 -0.75 12.95
CA PRO A 50 -5.61 -1.26 13.06
C PRO A 50 -5.76 -2.56 12.26
N PHE A 51 -6.72 -3.41 12.64
CA PHE A 51 -6.96 -4.71 12.00
C PHE A 51 -5.72 -5.62 11.96
N ALA A 52 -4.77 -5.49 12.91
CA ALA A 52 -3.47 -6.15 12.86
C ALA A 52 -3.58 -7.66 12.61
N ASP A 53 -4.45 -8.37 13.35
CA ASP A 53 -4.60 -9.82 13.21
C ASP A 53 -5.07 -10.24 11.81
N LYS A 54 -5.99 -9.46 11.22
CA LYS A 54 -6.51 -9.72 9.87
C LYS A 54 -5.46 -9.43 8.80
N ILE A 55 -4.75 -8.30 8.92
CA ILE A 55 -3.70 -7.89 7.99
C ILE A 55 -2.53 -8.87 8.04
N ASN A 56 -2.08 -9.24 9.24
CA ASN A 56 -1.00 -10.20 9.42
C ASN A 56 -1.36 -11.55 8.81
N ARG A 57 -2.54 -12.09 9.09
CA ARG A 57 -3.02 -13.34 8.50
C ARG A 57 -3.04 -13.29 6.97
N ALA A 58 -3.63 -12.24 6.39
CA ALA A 58 -3.69 -12.09 4.93
C ALA A 58 -2.29 -11.96 4.29
N ALA A 59 -1.35 -11.28 4.98
CA ALA A 59 0.04 -11.17 4.54
C ALA A 59 0.74 -12.53 4.58
N ASP A 60 0.59 -13.27 5.67
CA ASP A 60 1.22 -14.59 5.86
C ASP A 60 0.67 -15.61 4.84
N GLU A 61 -0.64 -15.66 4.63
CA GLU A 61 -1.29 -16.51 3.61
C GLU A 61 -0.83 -16.18 2.18
N ALA A 62 -0.49 -14.92 1.91
CA ALA A 62 0.04 -14.49 0.62
C ALA A 62 1.58 -14.54 0.56
N GLN A 63 2.27 -14.97 1.62
CA GLN A 63 3.74 -14.99 1.73
C GLN A 63 4.36 -13.60 1.48
N LEU A 64 3.72 -12.56 1.98
CA LEU A 64 4.17 -11.17 1.87
C LEU A 64 4.70 -10.66 3.22
N PRO A 65 5.73 -9.79 3.22
CA PRO A 65 6.14 -9.10 4.44
C PRO A 65 4.97 -8.26 5.00
N GLN A 66 4.64 -8.45 6.29
CA GLN A 66 3.52 -7.76 6.94
C GLN A 66 3.68 -6.23 6.88
N ASN A 67 4.91 -5.72 7.08
CA ASN A 67 5.23 -4.29 6.97
C ASN A 67 4.95 -3.71 5.57
N LEU A 68 5.16 -4.49 4.50
CA LEU A 68 4.81 -4.07 3.14
C LEU A 68 3.29 -3.93 2.97
N VAL A 69 2.52 -4.88 3.50
CA VAL A 69 1.05 -4.84 3.42
C VAL A 69 0.50 -3.65 4.23
N PHE A 70 1.00 -3.40 5.44
CA PHE A 70 0.64 -2.20 6.20
C PHE A 70 1.01 -0.92 5.47
N GLY A 71 2.20 -0.85 4.89
CA GLY A 71 2.69 0.31 4.14
C GLY A 71 1.81 0.64 2.94
N LEU A 72 1.38 -0.41 2.21
CA LEU A 72 0.48 -0.29 1.07
C LEU A 72 -0.92 0.16 1.51
N ILE A 73 -1.55 -0.49 2.49
CA ILE A 73 -2.88 -0.11 3.01
C ILE A 73 -2.89 1.35 3.50
N ARG A 74 -1.82 1.77 4.19
CA ARG A 74 -1.70 3.15 4.63
C ARG A 74 -1.68 4.14 3.48
N GLN A 75 -1.04 3.79 2.36
CA GLN A 75 -1.03 4.63 1.15
C GLN A 75 -2.38 4.60 0.44
N GLU A 76 -3.02 3.44 0.33
CA GLU A 76 -4.26 3.25 -0.42
C GLU A 76 -5.47 3.93 0.24
N SER A 77 -5.67 3.68 1.52
CA SER A 77 -6.92 4.09 2.18
C SER A 77 -6.73 4.81 3.51
N ARG A 78 -5.51 4.82 4.07
CA ARG A 78 -5.28 5.17 5.48
C ARG A 78 -6.23 4.41 6.42
N PHE A 79 -6.42 3.13 6.13
CA PHE A 79 -7.27 2.20 6.88
C PHE A 79 -8.78 2.52 6.86
N ILE A 80 -9.27 3.26 5.88
CA ILE A 80 -10.71 3.41 5.65
C ILE A 80 -11.23 2.14 4.99
N SER A 81 -11.95 1.31 5.75
CA SER A 81 -12.43 0.01 5.25
C SER A 81 -13.44 0.11 4.10
N LEU A 82 -14.21 1.20 4.05
CA LEU A 82 -15.19 1.47 3.00
C LEU A 82 -14.72 2.53 2.00
N ALA A 83 -13.40 2.73 1.87
CA ALA A 83 -12.86 3.69 0.92
C ALA A 83 -13.31 3.38 -0.52
N LEU A 84 -13.70 4.42 -1.24
CA LEU A 84 -14.09 4.38 -2.64
C LEU A 84 -13.36 5.50 -3.39
N SER A 85 -12.54 5.14 -4.37
CA SER A 85 -11.87 6.12 -5.22
C SER A 85 -12.79 6.60 -6.35
N SER A 86 -12.44 7.72 -6.97
CA SER A 86 -13.13 8.23 -8.16
C SER A 86 -13.07 7.26 -9.34
N ALA A 87 -12.02 6.43 -9.43
CA ALA A 87 -11.88 5.38 -10.42
C ALA A 87 -12.65 4.09 -10.10
N GLY A 88 -13.25 3.98 -8.90
CA GLY A 88 -14.02 2.83 -8.45
C GLY A 88 -13.23 1.76 -7.70
N ALA A 89 -11.99 2.02 -7.31
CA ALA A 89 -11.23 1.14 -6.42
C ALA A 89 -11.84 1.14 -5.01
N ARG A 90 -11.83 0.00 -4.32
CA ARG A 90 -12.59 -0.20 -3.08
C ARG A 90 -11.79 -0.82 -1.95
N GLY A 91 -12.15 -0.41 -0.73
CA GLY A 91 -11.72 -1.03 0.52
C GLY A 91 -10.30 -0.65 0.95
N LEU A 92 -9.79 -1.38 1.94
CA LEU A 92 -8.49 -1.11 2.58
C LEU A 92 -7.33 -1.06 1.58
N MET A 93 -7.32 -2.00 0.63
CA MET A 93 -6.26 -2.15 -0.38
C MET A 93 -6.64 -1.58 -1.75
N GLN A 94 -7.73 -0.80 -1.84
CA GLN A 94 -8.19 -0.12 -3.06
C GLN A 94 -8.18 -1.02 -4.31
N VAL A 95 -8.81 -2.19 -4.19
CA VAL A 95 -8.86 -3.17 -5.29
C VAL A 95 -9.90 -2.76 -6.31
N MET A 96 -9.51 -2.72 -7.59
CA MET A 96 -10.45 -2.48 -8.69
C MET A 96 -11.39 -3.68 -8.89
N PRO A 97 -12.69 -3.47 -9.22
CA PRO A 97 -13.63 -4.58 -9.43
C PRO A 97 -13.20 -5.59 -10.51
N SER A 98 -12.51 -5.12 -11.55
CA SER A 98 -11.92 -5.99 -12.59
C SER A 98 -10.81 -6.88 -12.03
N THR A 99 -9.88 -6.27 -11.28
CA THR A 99 -8.77 -6.95 -10.62
C THR A 99 -9.30 -7.98 -9.60
N ALA A 100 -10.30 -7.61 -8.82
CA ALA A 100 -10.92 -8.50 -7.84
C ALA A 100 -11.50 -9.77 -8.48
N ARG A 101 -12.24 -9.62 -9.59
CA ARG A 101 -12.76 -10.77 -10.35
C ARG A 101 -11.65 -11.65 -10.92
N TRP A 102 -10.61 -11.02 -11.45
CA TRP A 102 -9.47 -11.75 -12.00
C TRP A 102 -8.73 -12.52 -10.90
N VAL A 103 -8.41 -11.88 -9.75
CA VAL A 103 -7.77 -12.55 -8.61
C VAL A 103 -8.64 -13.69 -8.08
N ALA A 104 -9.94 -13.47 -7.90
CA ALA A 104 -10.86 -14.50 -7.43
C ALA A 104 -10.84 -15.74 -8.34
N LYS A 105 -10.76 -15.53 -9.67
CA LYS A 105 -10.62 -16.62 -10.65
C LYS A 105 -9.27 -17.33 -10.53
N GLN A 106 -8.16 -16.57 -10.43
CA GLN A 106 -6.81 -17.14 -10.33
C GLN A 106 -6.60 -17.97 -9.06
N THR A 107 -7.20 -17.52 -7.94
CA THR A 107 -7.05 -18.16 -6.63
C THR A 107 -8.14 -19.20 -6.33
N GLY A 108 -9.13 -19.37 -7.22
CA GLY A 108 -10.25 -20.26 -7.00
C GLY A 108 -11.17 -19.83 -5.86
N LEU A 109 -11.27 -18.52 -5.54
CA LEU A 109 -12.10 -18.00 -4.46
C LEU A 109 -13.58 -18.24 -4.75
N LYS A 110 -14.14 -19.26 -4.14
CA LYS A 110 -15.54 -19.66 -4.33
C LYS A 110 -16.52 -18.63 -3.75
N GLY A 111 -17.61 -18.38 -4.44
CA GLY A 111 -18.69 -17.52 -3.96
C GLY A 111 -18.34 -16.02 -3.91
N TYR A 112 -17.25 -15.60 -4.57
CA TYR A 112 -16.95 -14.20 -4.72
C TYR A 112 -17.95 -13.51 -5.65
N ASN A 113 -18.40 -12.33 -5.26
CA ASN A 113 -19.09 -11.37 -6.11
C ASN A 113 -18.66 -9.94 -5.71
N ASN A 114 -18.91 -8.98 -6.59
CA ASN A 114 -18.43 -7.60 -6.39
C ASN A 114 -19.04 -6.89 -5.15
N SER A 115 -20.14 -7.35 -4.58
CA SER A 115 -20.70 -6.76 -3.36
C SER A 115 -19.82 -7.01 -2.14
N LYS A 116 -19.00 -8.06 -2.17
CA LYS A 116 -18.09 -8.44 -1.10
C LYS A 116 -16.73 -7.70 -1.14
N ILE A 117 -16.45 -6.92 -2.19
CA ILE A 117 -15.13 -6.30 -2.39
C ILE A 117 -14.73 -5.36 -1.24
N SER A 118 -15.69 -4.75 -0.54
CA SER A 118 -15.45 -3.84 0.59
C SER A 118 -15.51 -4.55 1.96
N ASP A 119 -15.82 -5.86 2.00
CA ASP A 119 -15.66 -6.65 3.21
C ASP A 119 -14.15 -6.73 3.54
N ILE A 120 -13.80 -6.54 4.82
CA ILE A 120 -12.40 -6.40 5.23
C ILE A 120 -11.58 -7.65 4.87
N ASP A 121 -12.06 -8.84 5.24
CA ASP A 121 -11.30 -10.07 5.02
C ASP A 121 -11.20 -10.40 3.53
N THR A 122 -12.29 -10.20 2.78
CA THR A 122 -12.32 -10.36 1.32
C THR A 122 -11.38 -9.37 0.62
N ASN A 123 -11.39 -8.10 1.03
CA ASN A 123 -10.55 -7.06 0.43
C ASN A 123 -9.06 -7.31 0.70
N LEU A 124 -8.70 -7.68 1.93
CA LEU A 124 -7.34 -8.05 2.31
C LEU A 124 -6.87 -9.26 1.50
N PHE A 125 -7.69 -10.32 1.42
CA PHE A 125 -7.37 -11.49 0.60
C PHE A 125 -7.10 -11.10 -0.86
N LEU A 126 -8.03 -10.37 -1.49
CA LEU A 126 -7.91 -9.99 -2.90
C LEU A 126 -6.68 -9.11 -3.16
N GLY A 127 -6.44 -8.11 -2.32
CA GLY A 127 -5.31 -7.19 -2.48
C GLY A 127 -3.96 -7.85 -2.24
N THR A 128 -3.83 -8.70 -1.19
CA THR A 128 -2.59 -9.40 -0.92
C THR A 128 -2.30 -10.47 -1.97
N GLN A 129 -3.30 -11.23 -2.43
CA GLN A 129 -3.13 -12.19 -3.50
C GLN A 129 -2.79 -11.50 -4.83
N TYR A 130 -3.36 -10.33 -5.13
CA TYR A 130 -2.95 -9.55 -6.29
C TYR A 130 -1.48 -9.13 -6.21
N LEU A 131 -1.04 -8.59 -5.07
CA LEU A 131 0.36 -8.20 -4.88
C LEU A 131 1.31 -9.40 -4.97
N ARG A 132 0.93 -10.57 -4.44
CA ARG A 132 1.67 -11.84 -4.59
C ARG A 132 1.82 -12.20 -6.07
N LEU A 133 0.72 -12.25 -6.81
CA LEU A 133 0.71 -12.59 -8.24
C LEU A 133 1.56 -11.61 -9.06
N VAL A 134 1.52 -10.32 -8.73
CA VAL A 134 2.38 -9.31 -9.35
C VAL A 134 3.85 -9.61 -9.07
N ARG A 135 4.21 -9.94 -7.83
CA ARG A 135 5.59 -10.25 -7.46
C ARG A 135 6.11 -11.51 -8.15
N GLU A 136 5.27 -12.51 -8.33
CA GLU A 136 5.61 -13.75 -9.02
C GLU A 136 5.77 -13.58 -10.54
N ASN A 137 4.89 -12.79 -11.16
CA ASN A 137 4.82 -12.72 -12.63
C ASN A 137 5.58 -11.53 -13.24
N VAL A 138 5.82 -10.45 -12.47
CA VAL A 138 6.53 -9.26 -12.97
C VAL A 138 7.91 -9.17 -12.34
N SER A 139 7.98 -9.08 -11.00
CA SER A 139 9.25 -9.01 -10.27
C SER A 139 9.06 -9.16 -8.77
N PRO A 140 9.93 -9.90 -8.08
CA PRO A 140 9.96 -9.92 -6.61
C PRO A 140 10.42 -8.59 -6.00
N ASN A 141 11.04 -7.70 -6.80
CA ASN A 141 11.50 -6.38 -6.35
C ASN A 141 10.32 -5.50 -5.92
N VAL A 142 10.40 -4.91 -4.72
CA VAL A 142 9.31 -4.13 -4.12
C VAL A 142 8.98 -2.87 -4.94
N THR A 143 9.98 -2.20 -5.52
CA THR A 143 9.77 -1.02 -6.36
C THR A 143 8.92 -1.34 -7.58
N LEU A 144 9.26 -2.41 -8.32
CA LEU A 144 8.48 -2.85 -9.47
C LEU A 144 7.11 -3.41 -9.10
N ALA A 145 7.02 -4.18 -8.01
CA ALA A 145 5.76 -4.72 -7.54
C ALA A 145 4.79 -3.62 -7.12
N THR A 146 5.27 -2.59 -6.43
CA THR A 146 4.46 -1.42 -6.03
C THR A 146 4.04 -0.59 -7.25
N ALA A 147 4.95 -0.34 -8.18
CA ALA A 147 4.62 0.34 -9.44
C ALA A 147 3.56 -0.42 -10.24
N SER A 148 3.68 -1.76 -10.30
CA SER A 148 2.70 -2.63 -10.95
C SER A 148 1.34 -2.62 -10.25
N TYR A 149 1.32 -2.58 -8.92
CA TYR A 149 0.07 -2.52 -8.15
C TYR A 149 -0.74 -1.27 -8.49
N ASN A 150 -0.08 -0.11 -8.58
CA ASN A 150 -0.72 1.18 -8.85
C ASN A 150 -1.02 1.40 -10.34
N ALA A 151 -0.03 1.24 -11.22
CA ALA A 151 -0.17 1.58 -12.65
C ALA A 151 -0.60 0.40 -13.54
N GLY A 152 -0.58 -0.80 -12.99
CA GLY A 152 -0.79 -2.04 -13.73
C GLY A 152 0.52 -2.71 -14.18
N PRO A 153 0.56 -4.04 -14.16
CA PRO A 153 1.76 -4.84 -14.46
C PRO A 153 2.34 -4.58 -15.84
N SER A 154 1.49 -4.41 -16.86
CA SER A 154 1.91 -4.15 -18.25
C SER A 154 2.74 -2.88 -18.37
N LYS A 155 2.38 -1.80 -17.65
CA LYS A 155 3.13 -0.54 -17.68
C LYS A 155 4.47 -0.66 -16.97
N ALA A 156 4.48 -1.26 -15.78
CA ALA A 156 5.71 -1.47 -15.02
C ALA A 156 6.71 -2.36 -15.80
N ALA A 157 6.25 -3.42 -16.46
CA ALA A 157 7.06 -4.25 -17.34
C ALA A 157 7.59 -3.47 -18.55
N ALA A 158 6.76 -2.62 -19.16
CA ALA A 158 7.20 -1.75 -20.26
C ALA A 158 8.29 -0.77 -19.82
N TRP A 159 8.15 -0.15 -18.65
CA TRP A 159 9.22 0.73 -18.12
C TRP A 159 10.49 -0.04 -17.82
N ARG A 160 10.39 -1.24 -17.24
CA ARG A 160 11.55 -2.10 -17.00
C ARG A 160 12.27 -2.50 -18.29
N SER A 161 11.53 -2.76 -19.37
CA SER A 161 12.11 -3.18 -20.65
C SER A 161 12.90 -2.07 -21.38
N THR A 162 12.75 -0.81 -20.97
CA THR A 162 13.54 0.31 -21.50
C THR A 162 14.95 0.40 -20.88
N LEU A 163 15.21 -0.33 -19.81
CA LEU A 163 16.52 -0.36 -19.17
C LEU A 163 17.53 -1.06 -20.08
N THR A 164 18.70 -0.47 -20.23
CA THR A 164 19.83 -1.04 -20.98
C THR A 164 20.83 -1.78 -20.10
N LYS A 165 20.77 -1.58 -18.78
CA LYS A 165 21.60 -2.21 -17.76
C LYS A 165 20.83 -2.23 -16.43
N GLU A 166 21.37 -3.01 -15.49
CA GLU A 166 20.90 -2.99 -14.11
C GLU A 166 21.00 -1.60 -13.49
N VAL A 167 19.95 -1.18 -12.76
CA VAL A 167 19.91 0.10 -12.04
C VAL A 167 19.48 -0.10 -10.59
N GLU A 168 19.80 0.86 -9.74
CA GLU A 168 19.27 0.91 -8.39
C GLU A 168 17.76 1.16 -8.40
N GLY A 169 17.01 0.50 -7.51
CA GLY A 169 15.56 0.65 -7.43
C GLY A 169 15.13 2.08 -7.14
N ALA A 170 15.93 2.85 -6.38
CA ALA A 170 15.69 4.27 -6.16
C ALA A 170 15.75 5.07 -7.47
N LEU A 171 16.80 4.85 -8.30
CA LEU A 171 16.93 5.50 -9.59
C LEU A 171 15.79 5.11 -10.54
N PHE A 172 15.42 3.83 -10.57
CA PHE A 172 14.28 3.38 -11.38
C PHE A 172 12.98 4.09 -10.95
N ALA A 173 12.71 4.19 -9.63
CA ALA A 173 11.52 4.87 -9.13
C ALA A 173 11.43 6.31 -9.63
N GLU A 174 12.54 7.05 -9.68
CA GLU A 174 12.59 8.43 -10.21
C GLU A 174 12.33 8.51 -11.72
N THR A 175 12.63 7.43 -12.47
CA THR A 175 12.41 7.39 -13.93
C THR A 175 10.98 7.00 -14.32
N ILE A 176 10.13 6.61 -13.37
CA ILE A 176 8.72 6.26 -13.64
C ILE A 176 8.01 7.47 -14.28
N PRO A 177 7.47 7.34 -15.51
CA PRO A 177 6.90 8.47 -16.24
C PRO A 177 5.66 9.08 -15.57
N TYR A 178 4.87 8.26 -14.86
CA TYR A 178 3.66 8.69 -14.17
C TYR A 178 4.01 9.26 -12.80
N SER A 179 3.82 10.56 -12.61
CA SER A 179 4.11 11.24 -11.35
C SER A 179 3.33 10.63 -10.17
N GLU A 180 2.07 10.28 -10.38
CA GLU A 180 1.26 9.59 -9.37
C GLU A 180 1.89 8.26 -8.94
N THR A 181 2.31 7.43 -9.90
CA THR A 181 2.92 6.13 -9.60
C THR A 181 4.29 6.28 -8.96
N ARG A 182 5.08 7.26 -9.39
CA ARG A 182 6.37 7.59 -8.77
C ARG A 182 6.19 7.95 -7.30
N ASP A 183 5.30 8.90 -7.00
CA ASP A 183 4.96 9.29 -5.63
C ASP A 183 4.40 8.12 -4.82
N TYR A 184 3.57 7.29 -5.44
CA TYR A 184 3.02 6.09 -4.81
C TYR A 184 4.11 5.13 -4.37
N VAL A 185 5.03 4.77 -5.25
CA VAL A 185 6.17 3.88 -4.94
C VAL A 185 6.98 4.43 -3.78
N MET A 186 7.35 5.71 -3.83
CA MET A 186 8.12 6.36 -2.76
C MET A 186 7.39 6.34 -1.42
N ARG A 187 6.08 6.59 -1.41
CA ARG A 187 5.27 6.59 -0.18
C ARG A 187 5.07 5.18 0.38
N VAL A 188 4.79 4.18 -0.46
CA VAL A 188 4.64 2.80 0.01
C VAL A 188 5.94 2.27 0.59
N THR A 189 7.07 2.48 -0.09
CA THR A 189 8.38 2.03 0.40
C THR A 189 8.78 2.75 1.69
N ALA A 190 8.56 4.06 1.79
CA ALA A 190 8.79 4.81 3.02
C ALA A 190 7.90 4.30 4.17
N ASN A 191 6.60 4.09 3.92
CA ASN A 191 5.69 3.51 4.91
C ASN A 191 6.15 2.11 5.35
N THR A 192 6.58 1.27 4.42
CA THR A 192 7.09 -0.09 4.70
C THR A 192 8.27 -0.05 5.66
N VAL A 193 9.23 0.83 5.40
CA VAL A 193 10.37 1.07 6.31
C VAL A 193 9.90 1.55 7.69
N GLN A 194 8.91 2.44 7.76
CA GLN A 194 8.40 2.87 9.07
C GLN A 194 7.70 1.72 9.80
N TYR A 195 6.87 0.91 9.12
CA TYR A 195 6.24 -0.25 9.75
C TYR A 195 7.23 -1.34 10.17
N SER A 196 8.39 -1.47 9.52
CA SER A 196 9.42 -2.41 9.95
C SER A 196 10.00 -2.06 11.33
N ARG A 197 9.88 -0.81 11.80
CA ARG A 197 10.30 -0.41 13.15
C ARG A 197 9.50 -1.06 14.27
N TYR A 198 8.38 -1.72 13.97
CA TYR A 198 7.65 -2.57 14.93
C TYR A 198 8.27 -3.96 15.07
N THR A 199 9.26 -4.30 14.27
CA THR A 199 10.01 -5.55 14.34
C THR A 199 11.36 -5.33 15.04
N ASN A 200 12.03 -6.42 15.42
CA ASN A 200 13.38 -6.36 15.99
C ASN A 200 14.47 -6.11 14.95
N ASP A 201 14.11 -6.19 13.66
CA ASP A 201 15.03 -6.01 12.53
C ASP A 201 14.43 -4.98 11.53
N PRO A 202 14.61 -3.68 11.78
CA PRO A 202 14.12 -2.63 10.90
C PRO A 202 14.83 -2.66 9.55
N ILE A 203 14.05 -2.57 8.47
CA ILE A 203 14.56 -2.60 7.10
C ILE A 203 15.14 -1.24 6.72
N HIS A 204 16.30 -1.23 6.07
CA HIS A 204 16.82 -0.02 5.43
C HIS A 204 16.15 0.22 4.06
N LEU A 205 15.93 1.49 3.72
CA LEU A 205 15.24 1.86 2.47
C LEU A 205 16.00 1.37 1.23
N THR A 206 17.31 1.46 1.25
CA THR A 206 18.19 0.98 0.16
C THR A 206 18.02 -0.51 -0.10
N ASP A 207 17.93 -1.31 0.96
CA ASP A 207 17.78 -2.76 0.87
C ASP A 207 16.39 -3.13 0.34
N LEU A 208 15.36 -2.39 0.78
CA LEU A 208 13.99 -2.57 0.33
C LEU A 208 13.82 -2.25 -1.17
N LEU A 209 14.43 -1.16 -1.63
CA LEU A 209 14.36 -0.75 -3.03
C LEU A 209 15.16 -1.68 -3.96
N GLY A 210 16.29 -2.17 -3.48
CA GLY A 210 17.15 -3.15 -4.17
C GLY A 210 17.63 -2.67 -5.54
N ARG A 211 17.86 -3.62 -6.44
CA ARG A 211 18.32 -3.40 -7.81
C ARG A 211 17.33 -4.01 -8.81
N ILE A 212 17.27 -3.43 -10.00
CA ILE A 212 16.34 -3.81 -11.06
C ILE A 212 17.13 -4.11 -12.33
N GLU A 213 17.04 -5.35 -12.78
CA GLU A 213 17.63 -5.80 -14.04
C GLU A 213 16.68 -5.53 -15.21
N PRO A 214 17.21 -5.20 -16.41
CA PRO A 214 16.44 -5.13 -17.62
C PRO A 214 15.85 -6.51 -17.95
N VAL A 215 14.59 -6.52 -18.40
CA VAL A 215 13.95 -7.74 -18.92
C VAL A 215 13.16 -7.35 -20.15
N PRO A 216 13.36 -8.04 -21.30
CA PRO A 216 12.56 -7.80 -22.49
C PRO A 216 11.06 -7.99 -22.21
N LEU A 217 10.21 -7.21 -22.89
CA LEU A 217 8.76 -7.42 -22.83
C LEU A 217 8.42 -8.83 -23.33
N SER A 218 7.86 -9.65 -22.46
CA SER A 218 7.27 -10.94 -22.83
C SER A 218 5.75 -10.80 -23.01
N GLY A 219 5.15 -11.54 -23.95
CA GLY A 219 3.74 -11.38 -24.33
C GLY A 219 2.69 -11.80 -23.28
N ASN A 220 3.07 -12.40 -22.15
CA ASN A 220 2.17 -12.88 -21.11
C ASN A 220 2.28 -12.03 -19.83
N ILE A 221 1.82 -10.79 -19.88
CA ILE A 221 1.73 -9.94 -18.70
C ILE A 221 0.30 -10.05 -18.13
N ILE A 222 0.22 -10.29 -16.82
CA ILE A 222 -1.07 -10.31 -16.10
C ILE A 222 -1.78 -8.94 -16.19
N PRO A 223 -3.11 -8.86 -16.14
CA PRO A 223 -3.87 -7.63 -16.27
C PRO A 223 -3.66 -6.66 -15.10
#